data_d35d057398cad1aa69059397d1b4f4d2
#
_entry.id   d35d057398cad1aa69059397d1b4f4d2
#
_cell.length_a   1.000
_cell.length_b   1.000
_cell.length_c   1.000
_cell.angle_alpha   90.00
_cell.angle_beta   90.00
_cell.angle_gamma   90.00
#
_symmetry.space_group_name_H-M   'P 1'
#
loop_
_entity.id
_entity.type
_entity.pdbx_description
1 polymer ?
#
loop_
_entity_poly.entity_id
_entity_poly.type
_entity_poly.pdbx_seq_one_letter_code
_entity_poly.pdbx_strand_id
1 'polypeptide(L)'
;MKKTKALFAALLLMVAGNVMADNKVTAADVTIKAGETADVAISITNEGTVLGWSFQLKLPEGVSVVYDEDEEDYLYDFSDRVPKTKKGVAKLSPDIRETAEEGVLQFSFVGKTADDVLDGNEGEVMTITVKADANLESAVAEGALTNISLSDPDAVSLPVEKTSNFTVTIEGTVPVGIQEVEAANAKAPVYNLGGQRVEKTTKGLYVKNGKKVVVK
;
A
#
# COMPACT_ATOMS: atom_id res chain seq x y z
N MET A 1 3.48 -79.30 1.16
CA MET A 1 2.69 -78.12 1.52
C MET A 1 3.64 -76.99 1.96
N LYS A 2 3.98 -76.07 1.08
CA LYS A 2 4.87 -74.96 1.39
C LYS A 2 4.06 -73.75 1.79
N LYS A 3 4.23 -73.29 3.05
CA LYS A 3 3.57 -72.11 3.58
C LYS A 3 4.33 -70.84 3.16
N THR A 4 3.80 -70.09 2.25
CA THR A 4 4.33 -68.77 1.84
C THR A 4 3.90 -67.76 2.91
N LYS A 5 4.89 -67.17 3.60
CA LYS A 5 4.71 -66.02 4.50
C LYS A 5 4.68 -64.74 3.66
N ALA A 6 3.53 -64.10 3.57
CA ALA A 6 3.40 -62.78 2.97
C ALA A 6 3.95 -61.75 3.96
N LEU A 7 5.01 -61.06 3.57
CA LEU A 7 5.60 -59.92 4.27
C LEU A 7 4.83 -58.66 3.87
N PHE A 8 3.97 -58.15 4.74
CA PHE A 8 3.35 -56.82 4.56
C PHE A 8 4.37 -55.76 4.96
N ALA A 9 4.99 -55.13 3.94
CA ALA A 9 5.75 -53.90 4.12
C ALA A 9 4.75 -52.74 4.25
N ALA A 10 4.55 -52.23 5.44
CA ALA A 10 3.82 -50.97 5.66
C ALA A 10 4.69 -49.82 5.19
N LEU A 11 4.37 -49.29 4.01
CA LEU A 11 4.95 -48.06 3.49
C LEU A 11 4.39 -46.89 4.31
N LEU A 12 5.14 -46.40 5.29
CA LEU A 12 4.83 -45.21 6.04
C LEU A 12 5.04 -44.00 5.11
N LEU A 13 3.99 -43.53 4.48
CA LEU A 13 3.99 -42.25 3.75
C LEU A 13 4.12 -41.13 4.78
N MET A 14 5.33 -40.63 5.00
CA MET A 14 5.53 -39.37 5.66
C MET A 14 4.99 -38.28 4.73
N VAL A 15 3.77 -37.83 4.96
CA VAL A 15 3.27 -36.56 4.46
C VAL A 15 4.10 -35.51 5.19
N ALA A 16 5.14 -34.98 4.53
CA ALA A 16 5.74 -33.73 4.92
C ALA A 16 4.65 -32.67 4.73
N GLY A 17 3.85 -32.45 5.76
CA GLY A 17 3.00 -31.29 5.81
C GLY A 17 3.90 -30.06 5.66
N ASN A 18 3.69 -29.28 4.63
CA ASN A 18 4.20 -27.92 4.61
C ASN A 18 3.60 -27.25 5.83
N VAL A 19 4.40 -27.09 6.87
CA VAL A 19 4.08 -26.19 7.98
C VAL A 19 4.12 -24.82 7.35
N MET A 20 2.96 -24.32 6.92
CA MET A 20 2.83 -22.91 6.53
C MET A 20 3.24 -22.11 7.76
N ALA A 21 4.17 -21.19 7.60
CA ALA A 21 4.56 -20.32 8.69
C ALA A 21 3.32 -19.51 9.09
N ASP A 22 2.80 -19.75 10.30
CA ASP A 22 1.64 -19.00 10.79
C ASP A 22 2.00 -17.56 11.18
N ASN A 23 3.28 -17.19 11.08
CA ASN A 23 3.73 -15.83 11.27
C ASN A 23 3.55 -15.00 9.99
N LYS A 24 2.94 -13.82 10.14
CA LYS A 24 2.67 -12.90 9.04
C LYS A 24 2.94 -11.46 9.47
N VAL A 25 3.43 -10.66 8.53
CA VAL A 25 3.46 -9.20 8.63
C VAL A 25 2.68 -8.65 7.45
N THR A 26 1.66 -7.87 7.73
CA THR A 26 0.75 -7.34 6.71
C THR A 26 0.59 -5.84 6.87
N ALA A 27 0.35 -5.14 5.76
CA ALA A 27 -0.13 -3.76 5.75
C ALA A 27 -1.62 -3.74 5.40
N ALA A 28 -2.36 -2.85 6.02
CA ALA A 28 -3.76 -2.63 5.68
C ALA A 28 -3.88 -1.88 4.35
N ASP A 29 -4.95 -2.17 3.60
CA ASP A 29 -5.33 -1.34 2.45
C ASP A 29 -5.60 0.10 2.91
N VAL A 30 -5.19 1.06 2.10
CA VAL A 30 -5.31 2.49 2.41
C VAL A 30 -5.96 3.25 1.27
N THR A 31 -6.81 4.23 1.64
CA THR A 31 -7.35 5.23 0.69
C THR A 31 -6.78 6.59 1.06
N ILE A 32 -6.18 7.26 0.09
CA ILE A 32 -5.54 8.56 0.28
C ILE A 32 -5.97 9.54 -0.81
N LYS A 33 -6.24 10.78 -0.44
CA LYS A 33 -6.52 11.84 -1.42
C LYS A 33 -5.25 12.51 -1.88
N ALA A 34 -5.22 12.90 -3.15
CA ALA A 34 -4.10 13.65 -3.71
C ALA A 34 -3.82 14.92 -2.88
N GLY A 35 -2.58 15.08 -2.45
CA GLY A 35 -2.12 16.19 -1.60
C GLY A 35 -2.36 16.01 -0.09
N GLU A 36 -3.05 14.95 0.34
CA GLU A 36 -3.32 14.66 1.74
C GLU A 36 -2.41 13.55 2.29
N THR A 37 -2.50 13.30 3.58
CA THR A 37 -1.83 12.20 4.28
C THR A 37 -2.84 11.14 4.72
N ALA A 38 -2.37 9.91 4.90
CA ALA A 38 -3.13 8.81 5.48
C ALA A 38 -2.20 7.88 6.25
N ASP A 39 -2.76 7.06 7.13
CA ASP A 39 -2.00 6.11 7.92
C ASP A 39 -2.15 4.69 7.36
N VAL A 40 -1.02 4.01 7.19
CA VAL A 40 -0.93 2.59 6.81
C VAL A 40 -0.65 1.78 8.07
N ALA A 41 -1.63 0.99 8.51
CA ALA A 41 -1.48 0.12 9.67
C ALA A 41 -0.67 -1.14 9.30
N ILE A 42 0.34 -1.45 10.10
CA ILE A 42 1.15 -2.66 9.99
C ILE A 42 0.76 -3.60 11.11
N SER A 43 0.40 -4.82 10.76
CA SER A 43 -0.03 -5.86 11.70
C SER A 43 0.91 -7.06 11.65
N ILE A 44 1.11 -7.68 12.81
CA ILE A 44 1.89 -8.91 12.96
C ILE A 44 1.00 -9.98 13.60
N THR A 45 0.93 -11.14 12.95
CA THR A 45 0.45 -12.40 13.53
C THR A 45 1.66 -13.28 13.81
N ASN A 46 1.79 -13.82 15.03
CA ASN A 46 2.94 -14.61 15.46
C ASN A 46 2.55 -15.77 16.35
N GLU A 47 3.16 -16.94 16.13
CA GLU A 47 2.99 -18.12 16.99
C GLU A 47 3.94 -18.14 18.20
N GLY A 48 5.01 -17.38 18.15
CA GLY A 48 6.02 -17.30 19.20
C GLY A 48 6.25 -15.88 19.69
N THR A 49 7.16 -15.75 20.63
CA THR A 49 7.59 -14.44 21.15
C THR A 49 8.40 -13.70 20.10
N VAL A 50 8.04 -12.46 19.78
CA VAL A 50 8.75 -11.59 18.82
C VAL A 50 9.45 -10.48 19.57
N LEU A 51 10.78 -10.44 19.47
CA LEU A 51 11.62 -9.36 19.98
C LEU A 51 11.94 -8.33 18.90
N GLY A 52 12.17 -8.78 17.68
CA GLY A 52 12.52 -7.91 16.58
C GLY A 52 11.76 -8.24 15.30
N TRP A 53 11.50 -7.19 14.51
CA TRP A 53 10.90 -7.34 13.18
C TRP A 53 11.49 -6.33 12.21
N SER A 54 11.51 -6.67 10.95
CA SER A 54 11.90 -5.76 9.89
C SER A 54 11.16 -6.05 8.60
N PHE A 55 11.03 -5.03 7.77
CA PHE A 55 10.48 -5.11 6.42
C PHE A 55 10.95 -3.93 5.57
N GLN A 56 10.89 -4.09 4.27
CA GLN A 56 11.00 -2.98 3.33
C GLN A 56 9.61 -2.59 2.87
N LEU A 57 9.30 -1.29 2.91
CA LEU A 57 8.05 -0.72 2.42
C LEU A 57 8.28 -0.10 1.04
N LYS A 58 7.54 -0.59 0.06
CA LYS A 58 7.45 -0.04 -1.28
C LYS A 58 6.06 0.53 -1.50
N LEU A 59 5.99 1.80 -1.84
CA LEU A 59 4.75 2.52 -2.15
C LEU A 59 4.66 2.77 -3.67
N PRO A 60 3.46 2.96 -4.21
CA PRO A 60 3.30 3.35 -5.61
C PRO A 60 3.88 4.74 -5.87
N GLU A 61 4.19 5.02 -7.14
CA GLU A 61 4.73 6.32 -7.58
C GLU A 61 3.81 7.47 -7.14
N GLY A 62 4.44 8.54 -6.62
CA GLY A 62 3.76 9.72 -6.09
C GLY A 62 3.17 9.56 -4.68
N VAL A 63 3.40 8.42 -4.03
CA VAL A 63 3.08 8.22 -2.61
C VAL A 63 4.37 7.95 -1.85
N SER A 64 4.62 8.68 -0.78
CA SER A 64 5.83 8.55 0.04
C SER A 64 5.53 8.53 1.52
N VAL A 65 6.42 7.97 2.33
CA VAL A 65 6.35 8.11 3.79
C VAL A 65 6.67 9.55 4.17
N VAL A 66 5.91 10.11 5.11
CA VAL A 66 6.15 11.48 5.59
C VAL A 66 7.43 11.50 6.42
N TYR A 67 8.32 12.44 6.08
CA TYR A 67 9.51 12.74 6.85
C TYR A 67 9.31 14.09 7.56
N ASP A 68 9.57 14.13 8.86
CA ASP A 68 9.51 15.35 9.67
C ASP A 68 10.94 15.94 9.76
N GLU A 69 11.13 17.10 9.15
CA GLU A 69 12.43 17.79 9.13
C GLU A 69 12.83 18.35 10.51
N ASP A 70 11.86 18.64 11.38
CA ASP A 70 12.11 19.21 12.70
C ASP A 70 12.59 18.11 13.68
N GLU A 71 12.03 16.90 13.56
CA GLU A 71 12.42 15.75 14.37
C GLU A 71 13.51 14.88 13.70
N GLU A 72 13.82 15.16 12.44
CA GLU A 72 14.77 14.40 11.61
C GLU A 72 14.42 12.89 11.53
N ASP A 73 13.13 12.55 11.49
CA ASP A 73 12.66 11.16 11.46
C ASP A 73 11.41 11.01 10.58
N TYR A 74 11.10 9.76 10.20
CA TYR A 74 9.85 9.43 9.51
C TYR A 74 8.70 9.40 10.49
N LEU A 75 7.49 9.77 10.03
CA LEU A 75 6.30 9.75 10.89
C LEU A 75 5.71 8.34 10.98
N TYR A 76 5.72 7.81 12.19
CA TYR A 76 5.09 6.55 12.57
C TYR A 76 4.68 6.56 14.03
N ASP A 77 3.69 5.75 14.39
CA ASP A 77 3.27 5.53 15.77
C ASP A 77 3.22 4.05 16.11
N PHE A 78 3.55 3.70 17.35
CA PHE A 78 3.46 2.34 17.84
C PHE A 78 2.14 2.08 18.56
N SER A 79 1.52 0.94 18.27
CA SER A 79 0.35 0.43 18.97
C SER A 79 0.68 0.04 20.43
N ASP A 80 -0.34 -0.36 21.17
CA ASP A 80 -0.17 -0.83 22.55
C ASP A 80 0.46 -2.21 22.65
N ARG A 81 0.57 -2.96 21.55
CA ARG A 81 1.32 -4.22 21.50
C ARG A 81 2.83 -4.04 21.65
N VAL A 82 3.33 -2.84 21.35
CA VAL A 82 4.74 -2.52 21.52
C VAL A 82 4.99 -2.15 22.98
N PRO A 83 5.94 -2.80 23.66
CA PRO A 83 6.24 -2.51 25.05
C PRO A 83 6.67 -1.05 25.22
N LYS A 84 6.09 -0.38 26.20
CA LYS A 84 6.33 1.03 26.49
C LYS A 84 6.83 1.20 27.92
N THR A 85 7.60 2.24 28.15
CA THR A 85 7.96 2.69 29.50
C THR A 85 6.74 3.24 30.22
N LYS A 86 6.85 3.48 31.54
CA LYS A 86 5.79 4.17 32.32
C LYS A 86 5.45 5.57 31.80
N LYS A 87 6.32 6.17 30.98
CA LYS A 87 6.12 7.47 30.34
C LYS A 87 5.57 7.36 28.91
N GLY A 88 5.21 6.15 28.45
CA GLY A 88 4.66 5.91 27.11
C GLY A 88 5.71 5.81 25.99
N VAL A 89 7.01 5.88 26.29
CA VAL A 89 8.07 5.75 25.28
C VAL A 89 8.26 4.28 24.93
N ALA A 90 8.28 3.94 23.65
CA ALA A 90 8.53 2.58 23.18
C ALA A 90 9.90 2.07 23.62
N LYS A 91 9.93 0.80 24.05
CA LYS A 91 11.15 0.13 24.47
C LYS A 91 11.81 -0.60 23.30
N LEU A 92 11.82 0.03 22.14
CA LEU A 92 12.44 -0.46 20.93
C LEU A 92 13.61 0.42 20.52
N SER A 93 14.49 -0.15 19.72
CA SER A 93 15.51 0.58 18.95
C SER A 93 15.05 0.61 17.49
N PRO A 94 14.55 1.75 16.99
CA PRO A 94 14.22 1.90 15.60
C PRO A 94 15.47 2.09 14.74
N ASP A 95 15.47 1.56 13.52
CA ASP A 95 16.41 1.85 12.44
C ASP A 95 15.62 1.94 11.15
N ILE A 96 15.37 3.17 10.67
CA ILE A 96 14.64 3.45 9.44
C ILE A 96 15.59 4.13 8.48
N ARG A 97 15.70 3.61 7.26
CA ARG A 97 16.67 4.11 6.29
C ARG A 97 16.22 3.85 4.85
N GLU A 98 16.69 4.69 3.96
CA GLU A 98 16.57 4.44 2.53
C GLU A 98 17.35 3.19 2.12
N THR A 99 16.84 2.48 1.13
CA THR A 99 17.53 1.34 0.51
C THR A 99 18.25 1.79 -0.76
N ALA A 100 18.93 0.86 -1.42
CA ALA A 100 19.52 1.13 -2.74
C ALA A 100 18.47 1.26 -3.86
N GLU A 101 17.24 0.79 -3.62
CA GLU A 101 16.10 0.96 -4.52
C GLU A 101 15.39 2.27 -4.17
N GLU A 102 15.26 3.16 -5.15
CA GLU A 102 14.61 4.46 -4.97
C GLU A 102 13.15 4.30 -4.51
N GLY A 103 12.75 5.08 -3.52
CA GLY A 103 11.39 5.05 -2.96
C GLY A 103 11.08 3.84 -2.07
N VAL A 104 12.08 3.04 -1.72
CA VAL A 104 11.94 1.90 -0.80
C VAL A 104 12.64 2.18 0.51
N LEU A 105 11.88 2.16 1.62
CA LEU A 105 12.41 2.34 2.96
C LEU A 105 12.53 1.01 3.69
N GLN A 106 13.65 0.82 4.39
CA GLN A 106 13.86 -0.28 5.33
C GLN A 106 13.42 0.17 6.72
N PHE A 107 12.50 -0.57 7.31
CA PHE A 107 12.09 -0.43 8.71
C PHE A 107 12.65 -1.61 9.50
N SER A 108 13.29 -1.33 10.64
CA SER A 108 13.83 -2.35 11.53
C SER A 108 13.63 -1.93 12.97
N PHE A 109 13.11 -2.82 13.78
CA PHE A 109 12.81 -2.58 15.19
C PHE A 109 13.25 -3.77 16.01
N VAL A 110 13.87 -3.50 17.14
CA VAL A 110 14.34 -4.53 18.06
C VAL A 110 14.12 -4.08 19.50
N GLY A 111 13.65 -4.96 20.36
CA GLY A 111 13.51 -4.72 21.80
C GLY A 111 14.85 -4.37 22.44
N LYS A 112 14.87 -3.41 23.36
CA LYS A 112 16.10 -2.97 24.06
C LYS A 112 16.64 -4.03 25.01
N THR A 113 15.77 -4.90 25.52
CA THR A 113 16.11 -6.05 26.36
C THR A 113 15.31 -7.27 25.89
N ALA A 114 15.71 -8.48 26.29
CA ALA A 114 15.01 -9.72 25.94
C ALA A 114 13.55 -9.79 26.42
N ASP A 115 13.17 -8.95 27.39
CA ASP A 115 11.80 -8.86 27.90
C ASP A 115 10.93 -7.84 27.14
N ASP A 116 11.52 -7.03 26.26
CA ASP A 116 10.82 -5.97 25.53
C ASP A 116 10.23 -6.54 24.21
N VAL A 117 9.40 -7.57 24.34
CA VAL A 117 8.78 -8.32 23.26
C VAL A 117 7.39 -7.79 22.94
N LEU A 118 6.87 -8.10 21.74
CA LEU A 118 5.48 -7.76 21.38
C LEU A 118 4.49 -8.45 22.33
N ASP A 119 3.48 -7.69 22.77
CA ASP A 119 2.37 -8.23 23.56
C ASP A 119 1.33 -8.90 22.66
N GLY A 120 0.84 -10.06 23.09
CA GLY A 120 -0.13 -10.84 22.32
C GLY A 120 0.44 -11.44 21.02
N ASN A 121 -0.42 -12.10 20.27
CA ASN A 121 -0.04 -12.90 19.11
C ASN A 121 -0.59 -12.37 17.78
N GLU A 122 -1.44 -11.33 17.79
CA GLU A 122 -2.14 -10.85 16.61
C GLU A 122 -2.49 -9.36 16.76
N GLY A 123 -2.45 -8.64 15.66
CA GLY A 123 -2.95 -7.27 15.53
C GLY A 123 -1.89 -6.25 15.15
N GLU A 124 -2.33 -5.01 15.10
CA GLU A 124 -1.52 -3.86 14.73
C GLU A 124 -0.35 -3.67 15.69
N VAL A 125 0.83 -3.39 15.11
CA VAL A 125 2.04 -3.05 15.86
C VAL A 125 2.45 -1.60 15.66
N MET A 126 2.13 -1.02 14.51
CA MET A 126 2.42 0.37 14.21
C MET A 126 1.57 0.91 13.09
N THR A 127 1.49 2.23 12.98
CA THR A 127 1.05 2.95 11.79
C THR A 127 2.20 3.73 11.19
N ILE A 128 2.19 3.88 9.86
CA ILE A 128 3.15 4.69 9.11
C ILE A 128 2.36 5.75 8.36
N THR A 129 2.67 7.02 8.60
CA THR A 129 2.01 8.12 7.90
C THR A 129 2.60 8.28 6.50
N VAL A 130 1.74 8.19 5.49
CA VAL A 130 2.10 8.37 4.08
C VAL A 130 1.44 9.62 3.51
N LYS A 131 2.00 10.19 2.46
CA LYS A 131 1.51 11.36 1.75
C LYS A 131 1.44 11.09 0.26
N ALA A 132 0.34 11.50 -0.36
CA ALA A 132 0.19 11.50 -1.81
C ALA A 132 0.53 12.85 -2.42
N ASP A 133 1.16 12.88 -3.57
CA ASP A 133 1.41 14.10 -4.33
C ASP A 133 0.11 14.78 -4.76
N ALA A 134 0.09 16.11 -4.77
CA ALA A 134 -1.11 16.90 -5.01
C ALA A 134 -1.70 16.77 -6.43
N ASN A 135 -0.90 16.31 -7.39
CA ASN A 135 -1.29 16.24 -8.80
C ASN A 135 -1.59 14.82 -9.28
N LEU A 136 -1.73 13.86 -8.35
CA LEU A 136 -2.04 12.49 -8.73
C LEU A 136 -3.47 12.37 -9.28
N GLU A 137 -3.61 11.56 -10.32
CA GLU A 137 -4.91 11.13 -10.82
C GLU A 137 -5.46 9.99 -9.96
N SER A 138 -6.79 9.79 -10.00
CA SER A 138 -7.41 8.66 -9.29
C SER A 138 -6.90 7.34 -9.85
N ALA A 139 -6.42 6.48 -8.96
CA ALA A 139 -5.85 5.18 -9.31
C ALA A 139 -6.05 4.17 -8.17
N VAL A 140 -5.99 2.89 -8.53
CA VAL A 140 -5.81 1.79 -7.60
C VAL A 140 -4.46 1.17 -7.92
N ALA A 141 -3.55 1.20 -6.97
CA ALA A 141 -2.19 0.73 -7.13
C ALA A 141 -1.82 -0.26 -6.01
N GLU A 142 -0.72 -0.97 -6.19
CA GLU A 142 -0.24 -1.93 -5.22
C GLU A 142 0.92 -1.33 -4.42
N GLY A 143 0.84 -1.43 -3.09
CA GLY A 143 1.96 -1.28 -2.18
C GLY A 143 2.46 -2.66 -1.75
N ALA A 144 3.70 -2.76 -1.30
CA ALA A 144 4.28 -4.03 -0.89
C ALA A 144 5.17 -3.90 0.35
N LEU A 145 5.06 -4.87 1.24
CA LEU A 145 6.09 -5.19 2.22
C LEU A 145 6.97 -6.30 1.64
N THR A 146 8.28 -6.11 1.67
CA THR A 146 9.25 -7.10 1.18
C THR A 146 10.36 -7.31 2.20
N ASN A 147 11.21 -8.32 2.00
CA ASN A 147 12.30 -8.65 2.92
C ASN A 147 11.87 -8.75 4.40
N ILE A 148 10.64 -9.24 4.62
CA ILE A 148 10.06 -9.38 5.95
C ILE A 148 10.89 -10.36 6.78
N SER A 149 11.21 -9.98 8.02
CA SER A 149 11.81 -10.87 9.00
C SER A 149 11.26 -10.64 10.40
N LEU A 150 11.20 -11.72 11.17
CA LEU A 150 10.86 -11.73 12.58
C LEU A 150 11.96 -12.47 13.33
N SER A 151 12.26 -12.06 14.54
CA SER A 151 13.21 -12.74 15.43
C SER A 151 12.68 -12.85 16.86
N ASP A 152 13.05 -13.93 17.53
CA ASP A 152 12.78 -14.16 18.93
C ASP A 152 13.83 -13.51 19.86
N PRO A 153 13.68 -13.61 21.20
CA PRO A 153 14.66 -13.07 22.17
C PRO A 153 16.05 -13.70 22.11
N ASP A 154 16.19 -14.89 21.55
CA ASP A 154 17.46 -15.58 21.35
C ASP A 154 18.13 -15.23 20.01
N ALA A 155 17.58 -14.21 19.31
CA ALA A 155 17.99 -13.76 17.97
C ALA A 155 17.85 -14.86 16.89
N VAL A 156 16.98 -15.84 17.10
CA VAL A 156 16.65 -16.85 16.12
C VAL A 156 15.58 -16.30 15.18
N SER A 157 15.80 -16.46 13.87
CA SER A 157 14.80 -16.05 12.88
C SER A 157 13.57 -16.96 12.94
N LEU A 158 12.39 -16.35 13.08
CA LEU A 158 11.12 -17.04 13.00
C LEU A 158 10.72 -17.21 11.52
N PRO A 159 10.11 -18.37 11.16
CA PRO A 159 9.59 -18.56 9.80
C PRO A 159 8.48 -17.54 9.54
N VAL A 160 8.57 -16.80 8.43
CA VAL A 160 7.59 -15.78 8.03
C VAL A 160 7.58 -15.65 6.50
N GLU A 161 6.42 -15.36 5.91
CA GLU A 161 6.33 -14.99 4.50
C GLU A 161 7.16 -13.72 4.24
N LYS A 162 7.97 -13.74 3.18
CA LYS A 162 8.93 -12.66 2.89
C LYS A 162 8.32 -11.44 2.22
N THR A 163 7.09 -11.55 1.75
CA THR A 163 6.38 -10.49 1.02
C THR A 163 4.91 -10.48 1.42
N SER A 164 4.32 -9.29 1.43
CA SER A 164 2.89 -9.07 1.62
C SER A 164 2.47 -7.83 0.83
N ASN A 165 1.47 -7.96 -0.03
CA ASN A 165 0.95 -6.86 -0.83
C ASN A 165 -0.30 -6.26 -0.18
N PHE A 166 -0.55 -4.99 -0.45
CA PHE A 166 -1.74 -4.27 -0.02
C PHE A 166 -2.17 -3.26 -1.09
N THR A 167 -3.41 -2.79 -1.01
CA THR A 167 -3.98 -1.87 -1.98
C THR A 167 -3.84 -0.43 -1.52
N VAL A 168 -3.37 0.44 -2.41
CA VAL A 168 -3.37 1.89 -2.24
C VAL A 168 -4.37 2.49 -3.22
N THR A 169 -5.49 2.99 -2.71
CA THR A 169 -6.50 3.69 -3.52
C THR A 169 -6.22 5.19 -3.44
N ILE A 170 -5.88 5.78 -4.58
CA ILE A 170 -5.63 7.22 -4.69
C ILE A 170 -6.91 7.90 -5.19
N GLU A 171 -7.46 8.81 -4.41
CA GLU A 171 -8.52 9.71 -4.83
C GLU A 171 -7.88 10.99 -5.39
N GLY A 172 -7.64 10.99 -6.69
CA GLY A 172 -6.96 12.07 -7.38
C GLY A 172 -7.81 13.32 -7.54
N THR A 173 -7.15 14.42 -7.86
CA THR A 173 -7.84 15.63 -8.28
C THR A 173 -8.47 15.36 -9.64
N VAL A 174 -9.79 15.51 -9.72
CA VAL A 174 -10.46 15.52 -11.02
C VAL A 174 -9.87 16.70 -11.80
N PRO A 175 -9.31 16.49 -13.00
CA PRO A 175 -8.84 17.61 -13.80
C PRO A 175 -9.98 18.60 -13.94
N VAL A 176 -9.85 19.83 -13.38
CA VAL A 176 -10.80 20.93 -13.60
C VAL A 176 -10.53 21.48 -15.01
N GLY A 177 -10.47 20.59 -15.98
CA GLY A 177 -10.51 20.91 -17.38
C GLY A 177 -11.95 20.78 -17.85
N ILE A 178 -12.44 21.77 -18.57
CA ILE A 178 -13.69 21.65 -19.31
C ILE A 178 -13.55 20.38 -20.17
N GLN A 179 -14.15 19.27 -19.73
CA GLN A 179 -14.28 18.10 -20.59
C GLN A 179 -15.08 18.56 -21.81
N GLU A 180 -14.42 18.60 -22.94
CA GLU A 180 -15.06 18.84 -24.22
C GLU A 180 -16.08 17.72 -24.41
N VAL A 181 -17.36 18.02 -24.16
CA VAL A 181 -18.46 17.07 -24.30
C VAL A 181 -18.61 16.77 -25.80
N GLU A 182 -17.86 15.80 -26.32
CA GLU A 182 -17.97 15.33 -27.70
C GLU A 182 -19.33 14.75 -28.05
N ALA A 183 -20.18 14.47 -27.07
CA ALA A 183 -21.45 13.76 -27.30
C ALA A 183 -22.60 14.64 -27.82
N ALA A 184 -22.46 15.96 -27.95
CA ALA A 184 -23.56 16.83 -28.40
C ALA A 184 -23.42 17.38 -29.81
N ASN A 185 -22.40 16.99 -30.57
CA ASN A 185 -22.05 17.65 -31.83
C ASN A 185 -22.95 17.37 -33.01
N ALA A 186 -23.78 16.31 -32.97
CA ALA A 186 -24.62 15.96 -34.13
C ALA A 186 -25.88 16.86 -34.31
N LYS A 187 -26.36 17.53 -33.24
CA LYS A 187 -27.58 18.35 -33.26
C LYS A 187 -27.39 19.78 -32.72
N ALA A 188 -26.17 20.26 -32.62
CA ALA A 188 -25.94 21.60 -32.11
C ALA A 188 -26.50 22.67 -33.05
N PRO A 189 -27.19 23.68 -32.51
CA PRO A 189 -27.74 24.75 -33.32
C PRO A 189 -26.63 25.56 -33.97
N VAL A 190 -26.88 25.94 -35.24
CA VAL A 190 -25.96 26.78 -36.03
C VAL A 190 -26.51 28.21 -36.01
N TYR A 191 -25.62 29.19 -35.82
CA TYR A 191 -25.96 30.60 -35.80
C TYR A 191 -25.24 31.35 -36.91
N ASN A 192 -25.90 32.34 -37.49
CA ASN A 192 -25.21 33.29 -38.38
C ASN A 192 -24.33 34.29 -37.57
N LEU A 193 -23.57 35.11 -38.22
CA LEU A 193 -22.73 36.11 -37.53
C LEU A 193 -23.53 37.17 -36.75
N GLY A 194 -24.82 37.31 -37.02
CA GLY A 194 -25.73 38.18 -36.29
C GLY A 194 -26.36 37.52 -35.07
N GLY A 195 -25.97 36.26 -34.71
CA GLY A 195 -26.45 35.54 -33.54
C GLY A 195 -27.84 34.89 -33.73
N GLN A 196 -28.40 34.86 -34.94
CA GLN A 196 -29.70 34.25 -35.24
C GLN A 196 -29.49 32.77 -35.55
N ARG A 197 -30.30 31.89 -35.01
CA ARG A 197 -30.30 30.46 -35.29
C ARG A 197 -30.68 30.19 -36.73
N VAL A 198 -29.95 29.34 -37.44
CA VAL A 198 -30.15 28.98 -38.84
C VAL A 198 -30.45 27.51 -38.94
N GLU A 199 -31.57 27.16 -39.54
CA GLU A 199 -32.01 25.75 -39.73
C GLU A 199 -31.39 25.10 -40.98
N LYS A 200 -31.08 25.89 -41.99
CA LYS A 200 -30.39 25.44 -43.21
C LYS A 200 -29.21 26.36 -43.51
N THR A 201 -28.01 25.81 -43.54
CA THR A 201 -26.82 26.54 -43.89
C THR A 201 -26.69 26.64 -45.41
N THR A 202 -26.46 27.87 -45.92
CA THR A 202 -26.02 28.13 -47.26
C THR A 202 -24.53 28.46 -47.25
N LYS A 203 -23.90 28.66 -48.42
CA LYS A 203 -22.49 29.05 -48.45
C LYS A 203 -22.26 30.30 -47.62
N GLY A 204 -21.39 30.22 -46.64
CA GLY A 204 -21.11 31.32 -45.70
C GLY A 204 -20.39 30.96 -44.44
N LEU A 205 -20.26 31.94 -43.52
CA LEU A 205 -19.61 31.79 -42.22
C LEU A 205 -20.69 31.71 -41.11
N TYR A 206 -20.55 30.72 -40.27
CA TYR A 206 -21.48 30.42 -39.18
C TYR A 206 -20.76 30.18 -37.86
N VAL A 207 -21.49 30.17 -36.78
CA VAL A 207 -21.01 29.75 -35.42
C VAL A 207 -21.76 28.52 -35.01
N LYS A 208 -21.02 27.42 -34.70
CA LYS A 208 -21.56 26.19 -34.15
C LYS A 208 -20.71 25.82 -32.93
N ASN A 209 -21.31 25.57 -31.77
CA ASN A 209 -20.60 25.30 -30.50
C ASN A 209 -19.53 26.34 -30.17
N GLY A 210 -19.81 27.63 -30.38
CA GLY A 210 -18.85 28.70 -30.13
C GLY A 210 -17.66 28.78 -31.11
N LYS A 211 -17.56 27.86 -32.08
CA LYS A 211 -16.49 27.84 -33.12
C LYS A 211 -17.00 28.38 -34.47
N LYS A 212 -16.17 29.10 -35.18
CA LYS A 212 -16.46 29.57 -36.54
C LYS A 212 -16.40 28.38 -37.52
N VAL A 213 -17.44 28.19 -38.33
CA VAL A 213 -17.54 27.16 -39.36
C VAL A 213 -17.81 27.79 -40.70
N VAL A 214 -17.00 27.42 -41.70
CA VAL A 214 -17.18 27.86 -43.10
C VAL A 214 -17.92 26.77 -43.87
N VAL A 215 -19.09 27.10 -44.42
CA VAL A 215 -19.81 26.25 -45.37
C VAL A 215 -19.46 26.71 -46.78
N LYS A 216 -18.87 25.78 -47.56
CA LYS A 216 -18.41 26.02 -48.94
C LYS A 216 -19.51 25.73 -49.97
#